data_3558934ae1344626c54e20f986018a4e
#
_entry.id   3558934ae1344626c54e20f986018a4e
#
_cell.length_a   1.000
_cell.length_b   1.000
_cell.length_c   1.000
_cell.angle_alpha   90.00
_cell.angle_beta   90.00
_cell.angle_gamma   90.00
#
_symmetry.space_group_name_H-M   'P 1'
#
loop_
_entity.id
_entity.type
_entity.pdbx_description
1 polymer ?
#
loop_
_entity_poly.entity_id
_entity_poly.type
_entity_poly.pdbx_seq_one_letter_code
_entity_poly.pdbx_strand_id
1 'polypeptide(L)'
;MKKLFKDRIFYETYPSSFCDSNGDGRGDIQGIISKLDYISNLGFDGLWVNPFYKSPMLDGGYDISNFFEIDERFGTMDDLKELIEECHKRDILLFLDLVPGHASIYNPDFLKSAEATKNDKSDLFIWTDNVWHTYDNYRQISGFYDRFGCYIVNFFAHQPAINYGFAKKEYDWQMKWDDPKCPGKDYLVKIMNFYLDMGVDGFRVDMADSLVKGEDD
;
A
#
# COMPACT_ATOMS: atom_id res chain seq x y z
N MET A 1 -28.87 -13.88 12.23
CA MET A 1 -28.48 -12.51 12.63
C MET A 1 -27.10 -12.28 12.02
N LYS A 2 -26.90 -11.21 11.23
CA LYS A 2 -25.60 -10.93 10.62
C LYS A 2 -24.59 -10.67 11.74
N LYS A 3 -23.43 -11.36 11.75
CA LYS A 3 -22.38 -11.12 12.75
C LYS A 3 -21.90 -9.68 12.68
N LEU A 4 -21.65 -9.06 13.84
CA LEU A 4 -21.00 -7.76 13.89
C LEU A 4 -19.51 -7.91 13.55
N PHE A 5 -18.90 -6.87 13.02
CA PHE A 5 -17.46 -6.89 12.66
C PHE A 5 -16.58 -7.38 13.84
N LYS A 6 -16.84 -6.91 15.05
CA LYS A 6 -16.10 -7.29 16.28
C LYS A 6 -16.20 -8.79 16.65
N ASP A 7 -17.13 -9.51 16.06
CA ASP A 7 -17.36 -10.94 16.33
C ASP A 7 -16.81 -11.85 15.22
N ARG A 8 -16.13 -11.25 14.22
CA ARG A 8 -15.49 -11.94 13.10
C ARG A 8 -14.08 -12.39 13.46
N ILE A 9 -13.68 -13.54 12.94
CA ILE A 9 -12.32 -14.09 13.08
C ILE A 9 -11.67 -14.11 11.72
N PHE A 10 -10.51 -13.45 11.61
CA PHE A 10 -9.80 -13.31 10.33
C PHE A 10 -8.74 -14.38 10.15
N TYR A 11 -8.67 -14.93 8.95
CA TYR A 11 -7.57 -15.73 8.44
C TYR A 11 -6.65 -14.83 7.61
N GLU A 12 -5.37 -14.77 7.97
CA GLU A 12 -4.35 -14.03 7.20
C GLU A 12 -3.68 -14.96 6.20
N THR A 13 -3.44 -14.49 4.98
CA THR A 13 -2.71 -15.27 3.98
C THR A 13 -1.82 -14.41 3.07
N TYR A 14 -0.62 -14.90 2.82
CA TYR A 14 0.23 -14.46 1.72
C TYR A 14 -0.14 -15.23 0.46
N PRO A 15 -0.57 -14.57 -0.63
CA PRO A 15 -0.88 -15.26 -1.88
C PRO A 15 0.27 -16.15 -2.33
N SER A 16 1.50 -15.64 -2.33
CA SER A 16 2.71 -16.31 -2.82
C SER A 16 3.02 -17.68 -2.20
N SER A 17 2.57 -17.94 -0.97
CA SER A 17 2.93 -19.15 -0.22
C SER A 17 1.73 -20.02 0.19
N PHE A 18 0.50 -19.58 -0.10
CA PHE A 18 -0.69 -20.26 0.41
C PHE A 18 -1.11 -21.46 -0.42
N CYS A 19 -1.40 -21.27 -1.70
CA CYS A 19 -1.80 -22.34 -2.61
C CYS A 19 -1.48 -21.97 -4.05
N ASP A 20 -0.73 -22.82 -4.71
CA ASP A 20 -0.39 -22.75 -6.13
C ASP A 20 -1.48 -23.45 -6.94
N SER A 21 -2.20 -22.72 -7.80
CA SER A 21 -3.27 -23.27 -8.62
C SER A 21 -2.82 -23.75 -10.00
N ASN A 22 -1.71 -23.22 -10.50
CA ASN A 22 -1.25 -23.42 -11.88
C ASN A 22 0.01 -24.29 -12.00
N GLY A 23 0.67 -24.62 -10.88
CA GLY A 23 1.84 -25.51 -10.82
C GLY A 23 3.17 -24.82 -11.14
N ASP A 24 3.24 -23.47 -11.01
CA ASP A 24 4.46 -22.71 -11.28
C ASP A 24 5.39 -22.60 -10.06
N GLY A 25 4.98 -23.14 -8.92
CA GLY A 25 5.73 -23.13 -7.67
C GLY A 25 5.44 -21.91 -6.79
N ARG A 26 4.44 -21.09 -7.13
CA ARG A 26 3.97 -19.93 -6.38
C ARG A 26 2.48 -20.02 -6.12
N GLY A 27 2.06 -19.57 -4.95
CA GLY A 27 0.65 -19.39 -4.68
C GLY A 27 0.08 -18.17 -5.42
N ASP A 28 -1.22 -18.18 -5.66
CA ASP A 28 -1.94 -17.19 -6.44
C ASP A 28 -3.37 -16.98 -5.93
N ILE A 29 -4.09 -16.02 -6.50
CA ILE A 29 -5.47 -15.69 -6.11
C ILE A 29 -6.42 -16.86 -6.37
N GLN A 30 -6.26 -17.58 -7.48
CA GLN A 30 -7.06 -18.77 -7.80
C GLN A 30 -6.81 -19.90 -6.79
N GLY A 31 -5.57 -20.03 -6.30
CA GLY A 31 -5.24 -20.93 -5.21
C GLY A 31 -5.96 -20.55 -3.91
N ILE A 32 -6.06 -19.26 -3.59
CA ILE A 32 -6.85 -18.77 -2.43
C ILE A 32 -8.32 -19.13 -2.62
N ILE A 33 -8.91 -18.85 -3.79
CA ILE A 33 -10.31 -19.19 -4.12
C ILE A 33 -10.58 -20.67 -3.91
N SER A 34 -9.68 -21.54 -4.38
CA SER A 34 -9.80 -23.00 -4.25
C SER A 34 -9.84 -23.51 -2.80
N LYS A 35 -9.39 -22.66 -1.83
CA LYS A 35 -9.28 -22.99 -0.41
C LYS A 35 -10.29 -22.25 0.48
N LEU A 36 -11.22 -21.49 -0.08
CA LEU A 36 -12.20 -20.74 0.73
C LEU A 36 -13.10 -21.66 1.56
N ASP A 37 -13.48 -22.84 1.04
CA ASP A 37 -14.23 -23.83 1.82
C ASP A 37 -13.41 -24.36 3.01
N TYR A 38 -12.12 -24.57 2.84
CA TYR A 38 -11.22 -24.93 3.94
C TYR A 38 -11.20 -23.85 5.01
N ILE A 39 -11.03 -22.57 4.63
CA ILE A 39 -11.01 -21.43 5.55
C ILE A 39 -12.34 -21.31 6.31
N SER A 40 -13.47 -21.41 5.59
CA SER A 40 -14.81 -21.35 6.16
C SER A 40 -15.08 -22.51 7.14
N ASN A 41 -14.69 -23.74 6.77
CA ASN A 41 -14.86 -24.93 7.62
C ASN A 41 -14.00 -24.90 8.90
N LEU A 42 -12.92 -24.14 8.92
CA LEU A 42 -12.15 -23.88 10.14
C LEU A 42 -12.83 -22.87 11.09
N GLY A 43 -13.91 -22.22 10.63
CA GLY A 43 -14.67 -21.25 11.42
C GLY A 43 -14.25 -19.80 11.25
N PHE A 44 -13.37 -19.49 10.27
CA PHE A 44 -13.03 -18.12 9.89
C PHE A 44 -14.12 -17.53 9.00
N ASP A 45 -14.44 -16.27 9.23
CA ASP A 45 -15.46 -15.52 8.52
C ASP A 45 -14.96 -14.13 8.07
N GLY A 46 -13.65 -13.93 8.14
CA GLY A 46 -12.90 -12.86 7.53
C GLY A 46 -11.62 -13.42 6.89
N LEU A 47 -11.23 -12.86 5.76
CA LEU A 47 -9.98 -13.16 5.07
C LEU A 47 -9.21 -11.86 4.90
N TRP A 48 -7.97 -11.82 5.40
CA TRP A 48 -7.03 -10.75 5.13
C TRP A 48 -5.94 -11.28 4.19
N VAL A 49 -5.82 -10.64 3.03
CA VAL A 49 -4.84 -10.99 2.00
C VAL A 49 -3.72 -9.96 2.01
N ASN A 50 -2.48 -10.43 2.23
CA ASN A 50 -1.27 -9.63 2.16
C ASN A 50 -1.05 -9.08 0.74
N PRO A 51 -0.16 -8.08 0.53
CA PRO A 51 -0.07 -7.36 -0.73
C PRO A 51 0.15 -8.27 -1.94
N PHE A 52 -0.70 -8.10 -2.94
CA PHE A 52 -0.64 -8.75 -4.26
C PHE A 52 -0.61 -7.73 -5.40
N TYR A 53 -0.47 -6.46 -5.06
CA TYR A 53 -0.34 -5.36 -6.02
C TYR A 53 0.95 -5.48 -6.82
N LYS A 54 1.00 -4.83 -7.97
CA LYS A 54 2.22 -4.80 -8.78
C LYS A 54 3.40 -4.25 -7.99
N SER A 55 4.45 -5.07 -7.88
CA SER A 55 5.61 -4.80 -7.03
C SER A 55 6.87 -5.43 -7.61
N PRO A 56 8.05 -4.82 -7.48
CA PRO A 56 9.33 -5.47 -7.75
C PRO A 56 9.68 -6.55 -6.71
N MET A 57 8.88 -6.72 -5.64
CA MET A 57 9.04 -7.72 -4.58
C MET A 57 10.37 -7.64 -3.80
N LEU A 58 10.89 -6.43 -3.64
CA LEU A 58 12.08 -6.20 -2.81
C LEU A 58 11.76 -6.26 -1.30
N ASP A 59 10.47 -6.16 -0.96
CA ASP A 59 9.93 -6.25 0.40
C ASP A 59 8.64 -7.08 0.43
N GLY A 60 8.67 -8.28 -0.15
CA GLY A 60 7.55 -9.22 -0.07
C GLY A 60 6.20 -8.71 -0.62
N GLY A 61 6.19 -7.65 -1.44
CA GLY A 61 5.00 -7.01 -1.99
C GLY A 61 4.63 -5.68 -1.35
N TYR A 62 5.25 -5.31 -0.23
CA TYR A 62 5.00 -4.02 0.44
C TYR A 62 5.64 -2.82 -0.29
N ASP A 63 6.55 -3.03 -1.22
CA ASP A 63 7.12 -2.02 -2.11
C ASP A 63 6.30 -1.89 -3.40
N ILE A 64 5.11 -1.30 -3.30
CA ILE A 64 4.11 -1.27 -4.37
C ILE A 64 4.51 -0.28 -5.47
N SER A 65 4.65 -0.77 -6.70
CA SER A 65 4.91 0.06 -7.87
C SER A 65 3.64 0.57 -8.55
N ASN A 66 2.52 -0.17 -8.46
CA ASN A 66 1.22 0.30 -8.91
C ASN A 66 0.11 -0.24 -8.00
N PHE A 67 -0.59 0.67 -7.31
CA PHE A 67 -1.70 0.34 -6.40
C PHE A 67 -2.99 -0.09 -7.11
N PHE A 68 -3.09 0.10 -8.42
CA PHE A 68 -4.31 -0.15 -9.21
C PHE A 68 -4.18 -1.37 -10.13
N GLU A 69 -3.10 -2.12 -10.01
CA GLU A 69 -2.85 -3.34 -10.78
C GLU A 69 -2.51 -4.50 -9.85
N ILE A 70 -2.97 -5.69 -10.21
CA ILE A 70 -2.53 -6.94 -9.60
C ILE A 70 -1.20 -7.34 -10.23
N ASP A 71 -0.28 -7.85 -9.44
CA ASP A 71 0.96 -8.42 -9.97
C ASP A 71 0.64 -9.73 -10.73
N GLU A 72 1.17 -9.86 -11.94
CA GLU A 72 0.92 -11.00 -12.83
C GLU A 72 1.29 -12.36 -12.23
N ARG A 73 2.15 -12.35 -11.21
CA ARG A 73 2.51 -13.56 -10.46
C ARG A 73 1.36 -14.11 -9.62
N PHE A 74 0.41 -13.27 -9.24
CA PHE A 74 -0.70 -13.62 -8.36
C PHE A 74 -2.04 -13.73 -9.09
N GLY A 75 -2.14 -13.22 -10.32
CA GLY A 75 -3.35 -13.26 -11.12
C GLY A 75 -3.71 -11.94 -11.76
N THR A 76 -4.98 -11.74 -12.00
CA THR A 76 -5.55 -10.61 -12.70
C THR A 76 -6.56 -9.85 -11.85
N MET A 77 -7.03 -8.71 -12.34
CA MET A 77 -8.13 -7.97 -11.71
C MET A 77 -9.45 -8.74 -11.74
N ASP A 78 -9.64 -9.62 -12.72
CA ASP A 78 -10.83 -10.45 -12.79
C ASP A 78 -10.77 -11.59 -11.76
N ASP A 79 -9.58 -12.15 -11.48
CA ASP A 79 -9.39 -13.09 -10.36
C ASP A 79 -9.71 -12.45 -9.00
N LEU A 80 -9.36 -11.16 -8.80
CA LEU A 80 -9.73 -10.45 -7.59
C LEU A 80 -11.25 -10.28 -7.46
N LYS A 81 -11.93 -9.93 -8.55
CA LYS A 81 -13.41 -9.83 -8.54
C LYS A 81 -14.05 -11.17 -8.20
N GLU A 82 -13.52 -12.26 -8.78
CA GLU A 82 -13.99 -13.62 -8.46
C GLU A 82 -13.74 -13.94 -6.98
N LEU A 83 -12.57 -13.60 -6.42
CA LEU A 83 -12.28 -13.80 -5.00
C LEU A 83 -13.28 -13.06 -4.11
N ILE A 84 -13.62 -11.80 -4.43
CA ILE A 84 -14.64 -11.02 -3.71
C ILE A 84 -15.99 -11.77 -3.73
N GLU A 85 -16.45 -12.17 -4.92
CA GLU A 85 -17.73 -12.89 -5.08
C GLU A 85 -17.75 -14.21 -4.32
N GLU A 86 -16.68 -15.00 -4.40
CA GLU A 86 -16.58 -16.30 -3.75
C GLU A 86 -16.47 -16.18 -2.22
N CYS A 87 -15.82 -15.12 -1.70
CA CYS A 87 -15.84 -14.80 -0.28
C CYS A 87 -17.26 -14.48 0.18
N HIS A 88 -17.96 -13.58 -0.52
CA HIS A 88 -19.31 -13.15 -0.16
C HIS A 88 -20.35 -14.30 -0.22
N LYS A 89 -20.24 -15.24 -1.16
CA LYS A 89 -21.08 -16.46 -1.21
C LYS A 89 -20.98 -17.30 0.07
N ARG A 90 -19.85 -17.18 0.80
CA ARG A 90 -19.56 -17.94 2.03
C ARG A 90 -19.72 -17.10 3.31
N ASP A 91 -20.26 -15.88 3.24
CA ASP A 91 -20.30 -14.88 4.33
C ASP A 91 -18.90 -14.58 4.93
N ILE A 92 -17.85 -14.66 4.10
CA ILE A 92 -16.48 -14.25 4.45
C ILE A 92 -16.30 -12.81 4.03
N LEU A 93 -15.85 -11.93 4.96
CA LEU A 93 -15.43 -10.57 4.64
C LEU A 93 -14.02 -10.60 4.04
N LEU A 94 -13.81 -9.89 2.93
CA LEU A 94 -12.50 -9.76 2.32
C LEU A 94 -11.85 -8.44 2.69
N PHE A 95 -10.68 -8.52 3.32
CA PHE A 95 -9.83 -7.39 3.66
C PHE A 95 -8.53 -7.46 2.86
N LEU A 96 -8.15 -6.32 2.28
CA LEU A 96 -6.87 -6.19 1.60
C LEU A 96 -5.86 -5.47 2.50
N ASP A 97 -4.59 -5.78 2.30
CA ASP A 97 -3.51 -5.01 2.94
C ASP A 97 -3.38 -3.65 2.24
N LEU A 98 -3.53 -2.58 2.99
CA LEU A 98 -3.35 -1.21 2.52
C LEU A 98 -2.02 -0.69 3.02
N VAL A 99 -1.12 -0.35 2.11
CA VAL A 99 0.23 0.17 2.41
C VAL A 99 0.26 1.66 2.12
N PRO A 100 -0.26 2.52 3.03
CA PRO A 100 -0.44 3.92 2.71
C PRO A 100 0.83 4.76 2.89
N GLY A 101 1.80 4.28 3.70
CA GLY A 101 2.94 5.09 4.16
C GLY A 101 3.99 5.36 3.08
N HIS A 102 4.08 4.51 2.06
CA HIS A 102 5.13 4.59 1.04
C HIS A 102 4.71 3.91 -0.26
N ALA A 103 5.52 4.08 -1.30
CA ALA A 103 5.45 3.31 -2.53
C ALA A 103 6.87 2.80 -2.89
N SER A 104 6.97 2.02 -3.96
CA SER A 104 8.27 1.63 -4.52
C SER A 104 8.95 2.80 -5.23
N ILE A 105 10.28 2.81 -5.27
CA ILE A 105 11.05 3.70 -6.17
C ILE A 105 10.72 3.46 -7.66
N TYR A 106 10.09 2.34 -8.00
CA TYR A 106 9.61 2.03 -9.36
C TYR A 106 8.17 2.51 -9.60
N ASN A 107 7.53 3.17 -8.63
CA ASN A 107 6.21 3.75 -8.82
C ASN A 107 6.27 4.91 -9.82
N PRO A 108 5.44 4.94 -10.89
CA PRO A 108 5.48 5.99 -11.90
C PRO A 108 5.26 7.40 -11.34
N ASP A 109 4.39 7.55 -10.34
CA ASP A 109 4.15 8.84 -9.68
C ASP A 109 5.38 9.29 -8.86
N PHE A 110 6.12 8.34 -8.25
CA PHE A 110 7.37 8.65 -7.60
C PHE A 110 8.43 9.10 -8.62
N LEU A 111 8.61 8.36 -9.70
CA LEU A 111 9.57 8.73 -10.75
C LEU A 111 9.27 10.10 -11.33
N LYS A 112 7.99 10.42 -11.54
CA LYS A 112 7.56 11.75 -11.97
C LYS A 112 7.85 12.83 -10.91
N SER A 113 7.68 12.53 -9.63
CA SER A 113 8.02 13.45 -8.54
C SER A 113 9.52 13.74 -8.44
N ALA A 114 10.34 12.82 -8.96
CA ALA A 114 11.81 12.88 -8.92
C ALA A 114 12.43 13.68 -10.08
N GLU A 115 11.62 14.18 -11.01
CA GLU A 115 12.07 15.05 -12.11
C GLU A 115 12.56 16.41 -11.59
N ALA A 116 13.55 17.02 -12.26
CA ALA A 116 14.07 18.34 -11.91
C ALA A 116 13.00 19.45 -12.02
N THR A 117 12.09 19.32 -12.98
CA THR A 117 11.02 20.28 -13.21
C THR A 117 9.80 19.97 -12.36
N LYS A 118 9.27 20.98 -11.66
CA LYS A 118 8.05 20.81 -10.85
C LYS A 118 6.86 20.44 -11.73
N ASN A 119 6.10 19.43 -11.28
CA ASN A 119 4.91 18.87 -11.94
C ASN A 119 3.82 18.53 -10.91
N ASP A 120 2.73 17.94 -11.37
CA ASP A 120 1.57 17.58 -10.53
C ASP A 120 1.85 16.49 -9.48
N LYS A 121 2.97 15.78 -9.58
CA LYS A 121 3.39 14.75 -8.63
C LYS A 121 4.50 15.18 -7.69
N SER A 122 5.08 16.35 -7.90
CA SER A 122 6.26 16.82 -7.16
C SER A 122 6.08 16.84 -5.65
N ASP A 123 4.86 17.04 -5.17
CA ASP A 123 4.55 17.15 -3.75
C ASP A 123 3.91 15.85 -3.18
N LEU A 124 3.69 14.81 -4.03
CA LEU A 124 3.06 13.55 -3.60
C LEU A 124 3.96 12.71 -2.69
N PHE A 125 5.26 12.83 -2.88
CA PHE A 125 6.25 12.20 -2.00
C PHE A 125 7.01 13.27 -1.24
N ILE A 126 7.58 12.89 -0.09
CA ILE A 126 8.32 13.83 0.74
C ILE A 126 9.73 14.01 0.20
N TRP A 127 10.04 15.23 -0.21
CA TRP A 127 11.37 15.65 -0.67
C TRP A 127 11.88 16.82 0.14
N THR A 128 13.17 16.80 0.49
CA THR A 128 13.87 17.96 1.04
C THR A 128 14.21 18.95 -0.08
N ASP A 129 14.67 20.11 0.28
CA ASP A 129 15.05 21.20 -0.64
C ASP A 129 16.55 21.23 -0.98
N ASN A 130 17.36 20.33 -0.38
CA ASN A 130 18.81 20.36 -0.55
C ASN A 130 19.44 18.97 -0.47
N VAL A 131 20.20 18.56 -1.50
CA VAL A 131 20.90 17.27 -1.57
C VAL A 131 22.15 17.19 -0.67
N TRP A 132 22.67 18.35 -0.26
CA TRP A 132 23.90 18.45 0.54
C TRP A 132 23.63 18.59 2.04
N HIS A 133 22.36 18.76 2.42
CA HIS A 133 21.98 18.94 3.81
C HIS A 133 21.34 17.67 4.38
N THR A 134 21.85 17.24 5.53
CA THR A 134 21.22 16.15 6.30
C THR A 134 20.31 16.77 7.34
N TYR A 135 19.03 16.46 7.25
CA TYR A 135 18.01 16.86 8.23
C TYR A 135 17.94 15.78 9.30
N ASP A 136 18.19 16.17 10.55
CA ASP A 136 18.09 15.28 11.70
C ASP A 136 16.65 14.74 11.82
N ASN A 137 16.53 13.54 12.36
CA ASN A 137 15.27 12.82 12.56
C ASN A 137 14.59 12.28 11.28
N TYR A 138 15.20 12.45 10.09
CA TYR A 138 14.63 11.87 8.85
C TYR A 138 15.64 10.95 8.16
N ARG A 139 15.16 9.75 7.81
CA ARG A 139 15.91 8.86 6.91
C ARG A 139 15.74 9.37 5.49
N GLN A 140 16.82 9.85 4.90
CA GLN A 140 16.80 10.51 3.59
C GLN A 140 17.80 9.88 2.63
N ILE A 141 17.43 9.81 1.35
CA ILE A 141 18.24 9.28 0.27
C ILE A 141 18.47 10.39 -0.76
N SER A 142 19.73 10.55 -1.20
CA SER A 142 20.16 11.60 -2.11
C SER A 142 20.91 11.06 -3.33
N GLY A 143 20.99 11.86 -4.40
CA GLY A 143 21.93 11.67 -5.51
C GLY A 143 21.53 10.63 -6.56
N PHE A 144 20.31 10.11 -6.54
CA PHE A 144 19.84 9.12 -7.52
C PHE A 144 19.00 9.72 -8.66
N TYR A 145 18.46 10.92 -8.48
CA TYR A 145 17.48 11.51 -9.40
C TYR A 145 17.84 12.95 -9.76
N ASP A 146 17.22 13.48 -10.81
CA ASP A 146 17.49 14.82 -11.32
C ASP A 146 16.96 15.94 -10.41
N ARG A 147 16.04 15.63 -9.49
CA ARG A 147 15.52 16.59 -8.51
C ARG A 147 16.59 17.00 -7.52
N PHE A 148 16.77 18.31 -7.34
CA PHE A 148 17.62 18.84 -6.29
C PHE A 148 16.96 18.72 -4.93
N GLY A 149 17.21 17.60 -4.23
CA GLY A 149 16.64 17.26 -2.93
C GLY A 149 16.90 15.79 -2.61
N CYS A 150 16.64 15.41 -1.36
CA CYS A 150 16.62 14.02 -0.92
C CYS A 150 15.18 13.59 -0.74
N TYR A 151 14.83 12.37 -1.11
CA TYR A 151 13.53 11.84 -0.70
C TYR A 151 13.63 11.19 0.68
N ILE A 152 12.57 11.37 1.46
CA ILE A 152 12.41 10.72 2.77
C ILE A 152 11.89 9.31 2.54
N VAL A 153 12.42 8.34 3.31
CA VAL A 153 11.95 6.96 3.29
C VAL A 153 11.14 6.66 4.54
N ASN A 154 10.14 5.81 4.36
CA ASN A 154 9.33 5.36 5.47
C ASN A 154 9.98 4.17 6.17
N PHE A 155 10.41 3.16 5.40
CA PHE A 155 10.99 1.93 5.93
C PHE A 155 12.34 1.60 5.27
N PHE A 156 12.36 1.05 4.05
CA PHE A 156 13.60 0.76 3.31
C PHE A 156 13.98 1.90 2.35
N ALA A 157 15.24 1.91 1.90
CA ALA A 157 15.75 2.92 0.96
C ALA A 157 14.97 2.97 -0.38
N HIS A 158 14.36 1.87 -0.77
CA HIS A 158 13.54 1.75 -1.98
C HIS A 158 12.05 2.05 -1.74
N GLN A 159 11.69 2.61 -0.56
CA GLN A 159 10.32 2.90 -0.16
C GLN A 159 10.15 4.39 0.19
N PRO A 160 10.10 5.27 -0.83
CA PRO A 160 9.87 6.70 -0.63
C PRO A 160 8.52 6.94 0.05
N ALA A 161 8.54 7.81 1.06
CA ALA A 161 7.36 8.15 1.85
C ALA A 161 6.37 8.99 1.05
N ILE A 162 5.10 8.59 1.07
CA ILE A 162 3.99 9.39 0.56
C ILE A 162 3.76 10.56 1.52
N ASN A 163 3.45 11.73 0.98
CA ASN A 163 3.37 12.98 1.73
C ASN A 163 1.98 13.19 2.34
N TYR A 164 1.83 12.79 3.60
CA TYR A 164 0.68 13.12 4.44
C TYR A 164 0.91 14.38 5.29
N GLY A 165 2.07 15.02 5.11
CA GLY A 165 2.47 16.20 5.86
C GLY A 165 3.13 15.90 7.20
N PHE A 166 3.36 16.97 7.94
CA PHE A 166 4.06 16.97 9.21
C PHE A 166 3.13 17.53 10.30
N ALA A 167 3.16 16.95 11.49
CA ALA A 167 2.43 17.44 12.65
C ALA A 167 2.90 18.85 13.03
N LYS A 168 4.23 19.05 13.00
CA LYS A 168 4.89 20.34 13.22
C LYS A 168 5.81 20.66 12.04
N LYS A 169 5.64 21.83 11.45
CA LYS A 169 6.53 22.33 10.41
C LYS A 169 7.78 22.96 11.05
N GLU A 170 8.96 22.43 10.71
CA GLU A 170 10.27 22.93 11.16
C GLU A 170 11.08 23.55 10.01
N TYR A 171 10.84 23.10 8.78
CA TYR A 171 11.55 23.53 7.57
C TYR A 171 10.59 24.00 6.49
N ASP A 172 11.05 24.88 5.60
CA ASP A 172 10.21 25.45 4.55
C ASP A 172 9.72 24.43 3.51
N TRP A 173 10.46 23.35 3.27
CA TRP A 173 10.07 22.26 2.37
C TRP A 173 8.97 21.35 2.94
N GLN A 174 8.71 21.40 4.24
CA GLN A 174 7.68 20.60 4.88
C GLN A 174 6.28 21.17 4.64
N MET A 175 5.33 20.31 4.42
CA MET A 175 3.90 20.62 4.35
C MET A 175 3.22 20.21 5.65
N LYS A 176 2.31 21.01 6.18
CA LYS A 176 1.52 20.61 7.35
C LYS A 176 0.51 19.53 6.97
N TRP A 177 0.23 18.62 7.92
CA TRP A 177 -0.74 17.55 7.74
C TRP A 177 -2.19 18.05 7.52
N ASP A 178 -2.53 19.24 8.01
CA ASP A 178 -3.83 19.88 7.87
C ASP A 178 -3.91 20.84 6.66
N ASP A 179 -2.83 20.94 5.87
CA ASP A 179 -2.87 21.70 4.62
C ASP A 179 -3.82 21.04 3.64
N PRO A 180 -4.82 21.77 3.10
CA PRO A 180 -5.75 21.23 2.11
C PRO A 180 -5.09 20.78 0.81
N LYS A 181 -3.83 21.20 0.56
CA LYS A 181 -3.04 20.78 -0.59
C LYS A 181 -2.21 19.52 -0.35
N CYS A 182 -2.29 18.93 0.86
CA CYS A 182 -1.53 17.72 1.19
C CYS A 182 -2.02 16.54 0.34
N PRO A 183 -1.23 16.06 -0.64
CA PRO A 183 -1.73 15.16 -1.69
C PRO A 183 -1.88 13.72 -1.24
N GLY A 184 -1.21 13.30 -0.17
CA GLY A 184 -1.25 11.92 0.31
C GLY A 184 -2.65 11.47 0.71
N LYS A 185 -3.45 12.37 1.27
CA LYS A 185 -4.84 12.07 1.67
C LYS A 185 -5.70 11.73 0.47
N ASP A 186 -5.66 12.55 -0.57
CA ASP A 186 -6.46 12.33 -1.79
C ASP A 186 -5.99 11.07 -2.52
N TYR A 187 -4.68 10.82 -2.51
CA TYR A 187 -4.10 9.62 -3.10
C TYR A 187 -4.58 8.35 -2.38
N LEU A 188 -4.57 8.37 -1.04
CA LEU A 188 -5.09 7.27 -0.22
C LEU A 188 -6.57 7.03 -0.46
N VAL A 189 -7.39 8.08 -0.42
CA VAL A 189 -8.84 7.99 -0.67
C VAL A 189 -9.12 7.40 -2.05
N LYS A 190 -8.34 7.78 -3.07
CA LYS A 190 -8.45 7.22 -4.42
C LYS A 190 -8.17 5.71 -4.43
N ILE A 191 -7.12 5.25 -3.74
CA ILE A 191 -6.79 3.82 -3.64
C ILE A 191 -7.91 3.08 -2.93
N MET A 192 -8.37 3.59 -1.78
CA MET A 192 -9.43 2.95 -1.00
C MET A 192 -10.73 2.82 -1.80
N ASN A 193 -11.19 3.92 -2.41
CA ASN A 193 -12.42 3.90 -3.20
C ASN A 193 -12.35 2.93 -4.37
N PHE A 194 -11.20 2.83 -5.05
CA PHE A 194 -11.02 1.91 -6.16
C PHE A 194 -11.35 0.45 -5.78
N TYR A 195 -10.91 -0.01 -4.61
CA TYR A 195 -11.19 -1.36 -4.15
C TYR A 195 -12.54 -1.51 -3.45
N LEU A 196 -13.00 -0.51 -2.72
CA LEU A 196 -14.34 -0.51 -2.11
C LEU A 196 -15.44 -0.53 -3.18
N ASP A 197 -15.28 0.20 -4.26
CA ASP A 197 -16.22 0.21 -5.40
C ASP A 197 -16.29 -1.16 -6.12
N MET A 198 -15.24 -1.98 -6.02
CA MET A 198 -15.24 -3.36 -6.49
C MET A 198 -15.94 -4.33 -5.55
N GLY A 199 -16.19 -3.94 -4.29
CA GLY A 199 -16.86 -4.77 -3.29
C GLY A 199 -15.94 -5.35 -2.21
N VAL A 200 -14.69 -4.90 -2.09
CA VAL A 200 -13.84 -5.22 -0.94
C VAL A 200 -14.46 -4.69 0.34
N ASP A 201 -14.48 -5.47 1.42
CA ASP A 201 -15.18 -5.11 2.66
C ASP A 201 -14.38 -4.17 3.56
N GLY A 202 -13.05 -4.12 3.38
CA GLY A 202 -12.21 -3.24 4.20
C GLY A 202 -10.71 -3.46 3.98
N PHE A 203 -9.93 -2.85 4.87
CA PHE A 203 -8.47 -2.88 4.79
C PHE A 203 -7.84 -3.18 6.14
N ARG A 204 -6.74 -3.89 6.11
CA ARG A 204 -5.73 -3.83 7.16
C ARG A 204 -4.72 -2.75 6.75
N VAL A 205 -4.53 -1.78 7.61
CA VAL A 205 -3.67 -0.63 7.32
C VAL A 205 -2.27 -0.88 7.87
N ASP A 206 -1.30 -0.97 6.96
CA ASP A 206 0.09 -1.15 7.33
C ASP A 206 0.70 0.15 7.86
N MET A 207 1.47 0.06 8.96
CA MET A 207 2.20 1.18 9.57
C MET A 207 1.39 2.49 9.66
N ALA A 208 0.15 2.40 10.15
CA ALA A 208 -0.79 3.53 10.19
C ALA A 208 -0.30 4.73 11.00
N ASP A 209 0.53 4.50 12.01
CA ASP A 209 1.17 5.49 12.88
C ASP A 209 2.27 6.31 12.18
N SER A 210 2.80 5.81 11.07
CA SER A 210 3.92 6.43 10.34
C SER A 210 3.51 7.48 9.29
N LEU A 211 2.22 7.73 9.08
CA LEU A 211 1.71 8.54 7.97
C LEU A 211 2.07 10.02 8.12
N VAL A 212 1.67 10.64 9.21
CA VAL A 212 2.03 12.02 9.56
C VAL A 212 3.39 12.02 10.24
N LYS A 213 4.32 12.86 9.78
CA LYS A 213 5.68 12.90 10.30
C LYS A 213 5.81 13.87 11.46
N GLY A 214 6.69 13.53 12.46
CA GLY A 214 7.03 14.43 13.56
C GLY A 214 5.99 14.52 14.67
N GLU A 215 5.11 13.53 14.83
CA GLU A 215 4.49 13.21 16.10
C GLU A 215 5.44 12.30 16.85
N ASP A 216 5.63 12.59 18.13
CA ASP A 216 6.67 12.00 18.98
C ASP A 216 6.90 10.50 18.71
N ASP A 217 8.08 10.20 18.21
CA ASP A 217 8.68 8.87 18.27
C ASP A 217 9.22 8.60 19.68
#